data_253ac3284429c00786924ca741f61ae0
#
_entry.id   253ac3284429c00786924ca741f61ae0
#
_cell.length_a   1.000
_cell.length_b   1.000
_cell.length_c   1.000
_cell.angle_alpha   90.00
_cell.angle_beta   90.00
_cell.angle_gamma   90.00
#
_symmetry.space_group_name_H-M   'P 1'
#
loop_
_entity.id
_entity.type
_entity.pdbx_description
1 polymer ?
#
loop_
_entity_poly.entity_id
_entity_poly.type
_entity_poly.pdbx_seq_one_letter_code
_entity_poly.pdbx_strand_id
1 'polypeptide(L)'
;DPFTKVTVHGTYNNTAANTWFEVQTSDGLVYYYGNTAEARQSYTVGSSPRIYAWYVDRVEDTWGNYMTYTYNVWDYTIYPKSISYGKNKNGITGHYNTITFDYESRPDPQPFIIEGVKGKMGYRLKTITGKAFTSIYLIYELTYSTTSDGSGTQFSRLANVRKKNSAGEALKPVYLQWLPLPSFQQSVISPQFNMPSVFPVVNMSGNAMSFGDQQFTSGDFNGDGLADLVGVFRGKIQTGPGAWSYNTYAYVYWASRDADGNINFLPGRQYTLGSEFQMEDWKEYKAGSSVIDFDGDGLNEFVIPH
;
A
#
# COMPACT_ATOMS: atom_id res chain seq x y z
N ASP A 1 -4.97 20.75 7.35
CA ASP A 1 -4.45 22.10 7.54
C ASP A 1 -5.63 23.08 7.52
N PRO A 2 -5.90 23.81 8.62
CA PRO A 2 -7.06 24.74 8.72
C PRO A 2 -6.94 25.96 7.80
N PHE A 3 -5.77 26.18 7.19
CA PHE A 3 -5.49 27.32 6.31
C PHE A 3 -5.51 26.95 4.81
N THR A 4 -5.89 25.72 4.49
CA THR A 4 -6.01 25.26 3.11
C THR A 4 -7.47 25.30 2.69
N LYS A 5 -7.77 25.97 1.58
CA LYS A 5 -9.11 26.01 0.98
C LYS A 5 -9.16 25.05 -0.21
N VAL A 6 -10.10 24.12 -0.19
CA VAL A 6 -10.36 23.21 -1.31
C VAL A 6 -11.70 23.56 -1.96
N THR A 7 -11.69 23.78 -3.27
CA THR A 7 -12.90 24.01 -4.09
C THR A 7 -13.04 22.86 -5.08
N VAL A 8 -14.23 22.27 -5.12
CA VAL A 8 -14.57 21.21 -6.08
C VAL A 8 -15.23 21.83 -7.30
N HIS A 9 -14.78 21.44 -8.48
CA HIS A 9 -15.31 21.89 -9.77
C HIS A 9 -15.80 20.70 -10.59
N GLY A 10 -16.68 21.00 -11.57
CA GLY A 10 -17.25 20.00 -12.46
C GLY A 10 -18.38 19.20 -11.83
N THR A 11 -18.81 18.17 -12.54
CA THR A 11 -19.88 17.27 -12.11
C THR A 11 -19.37 15.84 -12.13
N TYR A 12 -19.41 15.19 -10.98
CA TYR A 12 -19.10 13.77 -10.89
C TYR A 12 -20.40 12.95 -11.01
N ASN A 13 -20.52 12.22 -12.11
CA ASN A 13 -21.60 11.26 -12.33
C ASN A 13 -21.06 10.05 -13.14
N ASN A 14 -21.90 9.04 -13.31
CA ASN A 14 -21.52 7.79 -13.99
C ASN A 14 -21.29 7.95 -15.52
N THR A 15 -21.58 9.10 -16.11
CA THR A 15 -21.46 9.35 -17.55
C THR A 15 -20.45 10.44 -17.90
N ALA A 16 -20.08 11.29 -16.93
CA ALA A 16 -19.17 12.41 -17.13
C ALA A 16 -18.29 12.60 -15.87
N ALA A 17 -17.24 11.80 -15.75
CA ALA A 17 -16.27 11.97 -14.69
C ALA A 17 -15.33 13.15 -15.01
N ASN A 18 -15.80 14.37 -14.77
CA ASN A 18 -15.07 15.61 -15.04
C ASN A 18 -14.78 16.45 -13.79
N THR A 19 -14.93 15.86 -12.61
CA THR A 19 -14.61 16.51 -11.34
C THR A 19 -13.11 16.79 -11.25
N TRP A 20 -12.76 17.99 -10.78
CA TRP A 20 -11.40 18.41 -10.49
C TRP A 20 -11.38 19.32 -9.26
N PHE A 21 -10.19 19.58 -8.73
CA PHE A 21 -10.04 20.31 -7.48
C PHE A 21 -9.09 21.50 -7.63
N GLU A 22 -9.47 22.62 -7.03
CA GLU A 22 -8.61 23.78 -6.80
C GLU A 22 -8.26 23.83 -5.32
N VAL A 23 -6.98 23.92 -5.02
CA VAL A 23 -6.47 23.96 -3.64
C VAL A 23 -5.65 25.22 -3.46
N GLN A 24 -6.11 26.11 -2.57
CA GLN A 24 -5.40 27.32 -2.18
C GLN A 24 -4.73 27.12 -0.85
N THR A 25 -3.42 27.32 -0.80
CA THR A 25 -2.60 27.17 0.41
C THR A 25 -2.34 28.52 1.09
N SER A 26 -1.96 28.50 2.36
CA SER A 26 -1.74 29.70 3.17
C SER A 26 -0.61 30.61 2.66
N ASP A 27 0.34 30.07 1.89
CA ASP A 27 1.42 30.82 1.22
C ASP A 27 0.98 31.49 -0.07
N GLY A 28 -0.31 31.36 -0.44
CA GLY A 28 -0.92 31.97 -1.61
C GLY A 28 -0.74 31.22 -2.93
N LEU A 29 -0.20 29.99 -2.89
CA LEU A 29 -0.17 29.14 -4.07
C LEU A 29 -1.54 28.54 -4.35
N VAL A 30 -1.86 28.36 -5.64
CA VAL A 30 -3.07 27.70 -6.10
C VAL A 30 -2.68 26.50 -6.95
N TYR A 31 -3.13 25.33 -6.51
CA TYR A 31 -2.92 24.06 -7.19
C TYR A 31 -4.21 23.62 -7.87
N TYR A 32 -4.09 23.16 -9.10
CA TYR A 32 -5.19 22.59 -9.89
C TYR A 32 -4.92 21.10 -10.07
N TYR A 33 -5.85 20.26 -9.61
CA TYR A 33 -5.73 18.79 -9.68
C TYR A 33 -6.79 18.24 -10.60
N GLY A 34 -6.38 17.61 -11.71
CA GLY A 34 -7.29 16.96 -12.64
C GLY A 34 -8.15 17.91 -13.45
N ASN A 35 -7.76 19.17 -13.62
CA ASN A 35 -8.49 20.11 -14.47
C ASN A 35 -8.39 19.69 -15.95
N THR A 36 -7.30 19.04 -16.38
CA THR A 36 -7.18 18.41 -17.69
C THR A 36 -7.53 16.91 -17.61
N ALA A 37 -7.97 16.33 -18.74
CA ALA A 37 -8.38 14.93 -18.78
C ALA A 37 -7.23 13.96 -18.51
N GLU A 38 -6.03 14.26 -19.01
CA GLU A 38 -4.83 13.46 -18.81
C GLU A 38 -4.28 13.51 -17.38
N ALA A 39 -4.69 14.51 -16.60
CA ALA A 39 -4.36 14.60 -15.18
C ALA A 39 -5.36 13.86 -14.27
N ARG A 40 -6.30 13.13 -14.85
CA ARG A 40 -7.26 12.27 -14.16
C ARG A 40 -6.95 10.82 -14.46
N GLN A 41 -6.58 10.06 -13.47
CA GLN A 41 -6.44 8.61 -13.64
C GLN A 41 -7.83 7.99 -13.56
N SER A 42 -8.33 7.57 -14.70
CA SER A 42 -9.67 7.01 -14.85
C SER A 42 -9.64 5.58 -15.36
N TYR A 43 -10.68 4.84 -15.04
CA TYR A 43 -10.95 3.49 -15.53
C TYR A 43 -12.46 3.35 -15.76
N THR A 44 -12.86 2.27 -16.42
CA THR A 44 -14.28 2.05 -16.75
C THR A 44 -14.74 0.73 -16.14
N VAL A 45 -15.83 0.78 -15.35
CA VAL A 45 -16.52 -0.40 -14.84
C VAL A 45 -17.84 -0.53 -15.59
N GLY A 46 -17.96 -1.56 -16.41
CA GLY A 46 -19.08 -1.66 -17.38
C GLY A 46 -19.02 -0.50 -18.38
N SER A 47 -20.04 0.36 -18.38
CA SER A 47 -20.09 1.59 -19.19
C SER A 47 -19.84 2.86 -18.37
N SER A 48 -19.54 2.75 -17.09
CA SER A 48 -19.43 3.88 -16.18
C SER A 48 -17.98 4.30 -15.97
N PRO A 49 -17.58 5.53 -16.34
CA PRO A 49 -16.25 6.04 -16.06
C PRO A 49 -16.11 6.34 -14.56
N ARG A 50 -14.94 6.01 -14.01
CA ARG A 50 -14.55 6.27 -12.63
C ARG A 50 -13.22 7.00 -12.61
N ILE A 51 -13.05 7.98 -11.72
CA ILE A 51 -11.76 8.62 -11.47
C ILE A 51 -11.20 8.03 -10.19
N TYR A 52 -10.01 7.50 -10.29
CA TYR A 52 -9.27 6.89 -9.19
C TYR A 52 -8.37 7.91 -8.48
N ALA A 53 -7.73 8.81 -9.26
CA ALA A 53 -6.85 9.83 -8.72
C ALA A 53 -6.81 11.08 -9.60
N TRP A 54 -6.55 12.22 -8.96
CA TRP A 54 -6.36 13.52 -9.59
C TRP A 54 -4.92 13.96 -9.37
N TYR A 55 -4.24 14.29 -10.45
CA TYR A 55 -2.85 14.76 -10.44
C TYR A 55 -2.82 16.26 -10.68
N VAL A 56 -1.79 16.93 -10.15
CA VAL A 56 -1.62 18.35 -10.37
C VAL A 56 -1.34 18.64 -11.85
N ASP A 57 -2.10 19.52 -12.47
CA ASP A 57 -1.87 19.95 -13.86
C ASP A 57 -1.45 21.42 -13.97
N ARG A 58 -1.63 22.20 -12.89
CA ARG A 58 -1.16 23.58 -12.83
C ARG A 58 -0.88 23.99 -11.39
N VAL A 59 0.17 24.80 -11.22
CA VAL A 59 0.46 25.53 -9.96
C VAL A 59 0.65 26.99 -10.31
N GLU A 60 0.00 27.88 -9.59
CA GLU A 60 0.03 29.33 -9.80
C GLU A 60 0.40 30.06 -8.52
N ASP A 61 1.25 31.09 -8.63
CA ASP A 61 1.59 31.97 -7.52
C ASP A 61 0.70 33.22 -7.46
N THR A 62 0.85 34.02 -6.42
CA THR A 62 0.09 35.26 -6.17
C THR A 62 0.30 36.34 -7.24
N TRP A 63 1.41 36.30 -7.99
CA TRP A 63 1.72 37.24 -9.09
C TRP A 63 1.20 36.73 -10.45
N GLY A 64 0.59 35.55 -10.47
CA GLY A 64 0.05 34.93 -11.67
C GLY A 64 1.10 34.20 -12.51
N ASN A 65 2.31 33.97 -12.00
CA ASN A 65 3.23 33.04 -12.63
C ASN A 65 2.73 31.63 -12.42
N TYR A 66 2.86 30.79 -13.46
CA TYR A 66 2.40 29.44 -13.33
C TYR A 66 3.25 28.43 -14.11
N MET A 67 3.19 27.19 -13.65
CA MET A 67 3.69 26.03 -14.34
C MET A 67 2.57 25.03 -14.61
N THR A 68 2.71 24.28 -15.68
CA THR A 68 1.76 23.24 -16.08
C THR A 68 2.44 21.89 -16.17
N TYR A 69 1.66 20.86 -15.91
CA TYR A 69 2.07 19.47 -15.93
C TYR A 69 1.20 18.71 -16.91
N THR A 70 1.80 17.86 -17.71
CA THR A 70 1.08 16.96 -18.61
C THR A 70 1.49 15.52 -18.35
N TYR A 71 0.64 14.58 -18.75
CA TYR A 71 0.80 13.17 -18.41
C TYR A 71 0.56 12.28 -19.63
N ASN A 72 1.19 11.11 -19.62
CA ASN A 72 0.79 9.99 -20.44
C ASN A 72 -0.01 9.02 -19.58
N VAL A 73 -1.04 8.42 -20.14
CA VAL A 73 -1.83 7.38 -19.49
C VAL A 73 -1.68 6.10 -20.30
N TRP A 74 -1.00 5.10 -19.73
CA TRP A 74 -0.80 3.79 -20.35
C TRP A 74 -1.15 2.70 -19.35
N ASP A 75 -1.88 1.70 -19.80
CA ASP A 75 -2.27 0.55 -18.98
C ASP A 75 -2.88 0.93 -17.61
N TYR A 76 -3.70 1.97 -17.58
CA TYR A 76 -4.30 2.59 -16.39
C TYR A 76 -3.30 3.21 -15.40
N THR A 77 -2.04 3.41 -15.80
CA THR A 77 -1.02 4.11 -15.02
C THR A 77 -0.74 5.48 -15.62
N ILE A 78 -0.63 6.49 -14.77
CA ILE A 78 -0.23 7.84 -15.15
C ILE A 78 1.30 7.99 -15.02
N TYR A 79 1.90 8.57 -16.08
CA TYR A 79 3.32 8.90 -16.13
C TYR A 79 3.49 10.38 -16.44
N PRO A 80 4.28 11.17 -15.68
CA PRO A 80 4.63 12.53 -16.04
C PRO A 80 5.18 12.59 -17.47
N LYS A 81 4.65 13.50 -18.29
CA LYS A 81 5.09 13.72 -19.69
C LYS A 81 5.93 14.96 -19.80
N SER A 82 5.44 16.09 -19.26
CA SER A 82 6.20 17.32 -19.25
C SER A 82 5.81 18.25 -18.11
N ILE A 83 6.77 19.10 -17.72
CA ILE A 83 6.59 20.26 -16.88
C ILE A 83 6.98 21.48 -17.70
N SER A 84 6.10 22.46 -17.84
CA SER A 84 6.36 23.71 -18.57
C SER A 84 6.20 24.89 -17.64
N TYR A 85 7.14 25.82 -17.63
CA TYR A 85 7.18 26.94 -16.70
C TYR A 85 7.72 28.23 -17.35
N GLY A 86 7.64 29.35 -16.61
CA GLY A 86 8.01 30.67 -17.10
C GLY A 86 6.85 31.40 -17.79
N LYS A 87 5.60 31.02 -17.51
CA LYS A 87 4.38 31.65 -18.02
C LYS A 87 3.75 32.53 -16.93
N ASN A 88 3.10 33.61 -17.34
CA ASN A 88 2.34 34.49 -16.46
C ASN A 88 0.98 34.79 -17.08
N LYS A 89 -0.10 34.67 -16.31
CA LYS A 89 -1.49 34.88 -16.80
C LYS A 89 -1.76 36.33 -17.26
N ASN A 90 -0.99 37.31 -16.74
CA ASN A 90 -1.21 38.73 -16.98
C ASN A 90 -0.38 39.31 -18.13
N GLY A 91 0.40 38.49 -18.88
CA GLY A 91 1.20 39.03 -19.96
C GLY A 91 2.02 38.04 -20.78
N ILE A 92 2.64 37.08 -20.14
CA ILE A 92 3.51 36.12 -20.81
C ILE A 92 2.73 34.87 -21.16
N THR A 93 2.36 34.71 -22.42
CA THR A 93 1.49 33.63 -22.90
C THR A 93 2.24 32.36 -23.33
N GLY A 94 3.57 32.45 -23.59
CA GLY A 94 4.41 31.32 -23.97
C GLY A 94 5.18 30.72 -22.78
N HIS A 95 5.34 29.40 -22.74
CA HIS A 95 6.29 28.80 -21.82
C HIS A 95 7.71 28.97 -22.36
N TYR A 96 8.63 29.41 -21.49
CA TYR A 96 10.03 29.59 -21.88
C TYR A 96 10.86 28.33 -21.64
N ASN A 97 10.46 27.53 -20.64
CA ASN A 97 11.21 26.35 -20.27
C ASN A 97 10.28 25.13 -20.19
N THR A 98 10.82 23.99 -20.59
CA THR A 98 10.11 22.72 -20.52
C THR A 98 11.07 21.60 -20.07
N ILE A 99 10.58 20.75 -19.18
CA ILE A 99 11.21 19.49 -18.84
C ILE A 99 10.33 18.39 -19.40
N THR A 100 10.89 17.50 -20.22
CA THR A 100 10.17 16.34 -20.77
C THR A 100 10.73 15.05 -20.20
N PHE A 101 9.85 14.06 -20.06
CA PHE A 101 10.15 12.74 -19.52
C PHE A 101 9.83 11.70 -20.60
N ASP A 102 10.84 10.94 -21.00
CA ASP A 102 10.67 9.84 -21.95
C ASP A 102 10.86 8.51 -21.25
N TYR A 103 10.10 7.53 -21.70
CA TYR A 103 10.01 6.22 -21.07
C TYR A 103 10.39 5.11 -22.03
N GLU A 104 10.75 3.97 -21.47
CA GLU A 104 10.92 2.71 -22.17
C GLU A 104 10.10 1.61 -21.48
N SER A 105 9.73 0.57 -22.21
CA SER A 105 9.11 -0.61 -21.62
C SER A 105 10.04 -1.26 -20.61
N ARG A 106 9.48 -1.67 -19.47
CA ARG A 106 10.23 -2.39 -18.45
C ARG A 106 10.06 -3.90 -18.63
N PRO A 107 11.11 -4.71 -18.41
CA PRO A 107 11.01 -6.17 -18.52
C PRO A 107 10.22 -6.80 -17.35
N ASP A 108 10.01 -6.05 -16.27
CA ASP A 108 9.38 -6.44 -15.02
C ASP A 108 8.12 -5.61 -14.74
N PRO A 109 7.08 -5.63 -15.60
CA PRO A 109 5.89 -4.83 -15.40
C PRO A 109 5.21 -5.20 -14.07
N GLN A 110 4.80 -4.18 -13.30
CA GLN A 110 4.15 -4.36 -12.01
C GLN A 110 2.63 -4.34 -12.20
N PRO A 111 1.94 -5.47 -12.11
CA PRO A 111 0.49 -5.52 -12.23
C PRO A 111 -0.17 -4.97 -10.97
N PHE A 112 -1.35 -4.38 -11.13
CA PHE A 112 -2.23 -4.01 -10.05
C PHE A 112 -3.69 -4.22 -10.45
N ILE A 113 -4.57 -4.21 -9.46
CA ILE A 113 -6.01 -4.32 -9.66
C ILE A 113 -6.69 -3.18 -8.88
N ILE A 114 -7.55 -2.42 -9.57
CA ILE A 114 -8.37 -1.37 -8.98
C ILE A 114 -9.83 -1.69 -9.31
N GLU A 115 -10.64 -1.97 -8.29
CA GLU A 115 -12.08 -2.32 -8.44
C GLU A 115 -12.33 -3.37 -9.54
N GLY A 116 -11.49 -4.39 -9.63
CA GLY A 116 -11.59 -5.46 -10.62
C GLY A 116 -10.99 -5.13 -11.99
N VAL A 117 -10.57 -3.90 -12.24
CA VAL A 117 -9.86 -3.51 -13.48
C VAL A 117 -8.37 -3.78 -13.32
N LYS A 118 -7.83 -4.57 -14.25
CA LYS A 118 -6.40 -4.93 -14.27
C LYS A 118 -5.60 -3.84 -14.98
N GLY A 119 -4.65 -3.24 -14.28
CA GLY A 119 -3.67 -2.33 -14.83
C GLY A 119 -2.25 -2.84 -14.62
N LYS A 120 -1.28 -2.13 -15.15
CA LYS A 120 0.14 -2.41 -14.91
C LYS A 120 1.00 -1.16 -15.03
N MET A 121 2.04 -1.08 -14.22
CA MET A 121 3.14 -0.14 -14.40
C MET A 121 4.13 -0.79 -15.38
N GLY A 122 3.93 -0.57 -16.68
CA GLY A 122 4.65 -1.23 -17.75
C GLY A 122 5.87 -0.48 -18.29
N TYR A 123 6.13 0.75 -17.81
CA TYR A 123 7.20 1.62 -18.31
C TYR A 123 8.07 2.13 -17.18
N ARG A 124 9.32 2.45 -17.51
CA ARG A 124 10.31 3.07 -16.63
C ARG A 124 10.92 4.29 -17.32
N LEU A 125 11.34 5.27 -16.53
CA LEU A 125 11.91 6.52 -17.05
C LEU A 125 13.23 6.23 -17.76
N LYS A 126 13.39 6.76 -18.97
CA LYS A 126 14.60 6.60 -19.80
C LYS A 126 15.42 7.87 -19.87
N THR A 127 14.76 9.00 -20.19
CA THR A 127 15.46 10.29 -20.29
C THR A 127 14.62 11.39 -19.63
N ILE A 128 15.35 12.41 -19.13
CA ILE A 128 14.78 13.69 -18.72
C ILE A 128 15.51 14.76 -19.56
N THR A 129 14.74 15.54 -20.32
CA THR A 129 15.30 16.57 -21.20
C THR A 129 14.82 17.96 -20.78
N GLY A 130 15.76 18.83 -20.46
CA GLY A 130 15.51 20.25 -20.20
C GLY A 130 15.67 21.10 -21.46
N LYS A 131 14.69 21.94 -21.76
CA LYS A 131 14.69 22.87 -22.90
C LYS A 131 14.42 24.29 -22.42
N ALA A 132 15.17 25.24 -22.99
CA ALA A 132 14.86 26.66 -22.94
C ALA A 132 14.36 27.08 -24.33
N PHE A 133 13.13 27.54 -24.45
CA PHE A 133 12.42 27.66 -25.71
C PHE A 133 12.44 26.33 -26.49
N THR A 134 13.08 26.33 -27.66
CA THR A 134 13.23 25.13 -28.51
C THR A 134 14.58 24.42 -28.30
N SER A 135 15.52 25.06 -27.61
CA SER A 135 16.88 24.58 -27.46
C SER A 135 17.04 23.67 -26.26
N ILE A 136 17.57 22.49 -26.48
CA ILE A 136 17.95 21.57 -25.40
C ILE A 136 19.18 22.16 -24.72
N TYR A 137 19.18 22.22 -23.37
CA TYR A 137 20.35 22.62 -22.60
C TYR A 137 20.87 21.49 -21.70
N LEU A 138 20.03 20.47 -21.45
CA LEU A 138 20.35 19.41 -20.51
C LEU A 138 19.59 18.12 -20.84
N ILE A 139 20.28 16.99 -20.77
CA ILE A 139 19.69 15.66 -20.84
C ILE A 139 20.24 14.81 -19.70
N TYR A 140 19.36 14.13 -18.96
CA TYR A 140 19.73 13.02 -18.10
C TYR A 140 19.30 11.71 -18.76
N GLU A 141 20.24 10.80 -18.90
CA GLU A 141 19.97 9.43 -19.34
C GLU A 141 20.03 8.48 -18.15
N LEU A 142 19.03 7.64 -18.02
CA LEU A 142 18.92 6.63 -16.99
C LEU A 142 19.16 5.26 -17.61
N THR A 143 20.05 4.47 -17.02
CA THR A 143 20.34 3.10 -17.45
C THR A 143 20.03 2.14 -16.33
N TYR A 144 19.47 1.00 -16.67
CA TYR A 144 19.02 0.01 -15.71
C TYR A 144 19.77 -1.30 -15.89
N SER A 145 19.99 -1.98 -14.78
CA SER A 145 20.35 -3.39 -14.73
C SER A 145 19.13 -4.22 -14.34
N THR A 146 19.10 -5.46 -14.80
CA THR A 146 18.15 -6.46 -14.33
C THR A 146 18.86 -7.38 -13.36
N THR A 147 18.25 -7.59 -12.19
CA THR A 147 18.76 -8.54 -11.19
C THR A 147 17.68 -9.60 -10.98
N SER A 148 18.07 -10.87 -10.99
CA SER A 148 17.19 -11.96 -10.61
C SER A 148 17.25 -12.15 -9.08
N ASP A 149 16.12 -12.45 -8.47
CA ASP A 149 16.03 -12.81 -7.05
C ASP A 149 16.38 -14.28 -6.78
N GLY A 150 16.83 -15.01 -7.81
CA GLY A 150 17.08 -16.45 -7.73
C GLY A 150 15.84 -17.31 -8.01
N SER A 151 14.64 -16.75 -7.96
CA SER A 151 13.37 -17.41 -8.37
C SER A 151 13.07 -17.28 -9.86
N GLY A 152 13.95 -16.57 -10.60
CA GLY A 152 13.71 -16.22 -12.01
C GLY A 152 12.99 -14.90 -12.21
N THR A 153 12.50 -14.26 -11.15
CA THR A 153 11.90 -12.93 -11.20
C THR A 153 12.99 -11.88 -11.43
N GLN A 154 12.80 -11.07 -12.46
CA GLN A 154 13.72 -9.98 -12.79
C GLN A 154 13.18 -8.66 -12.25
N PHE A 155 14.08 -7.84 -11.70
CA PHE A 155 13.74 -6.50 -11.23
C PHE A 155 14.61 -5.47 -11.94
N SER A 156 13.98 -4.39 -12.41
CA SER A 156 14.69 -3.22 -12.95
C SER A 156 15.28 -2.40 -11.81
N ARG A 157 16.60 -2.24 -11.81
CA ARG A 157 17.32 -1.36 -10.87
C ARG A 157 18.04 -0.28 -11.62
N LEU A 158 17.92 0.96 -11.18
CA LEU A 158 18.68 2.07 -11.77
C LEU A 158 20.18 1.82 -11.57
N ALA A 159 20.91 1.64 -12.67
CA ALA A 159 22.35 1.32 -12.63
C ALA A 159 23.21 2.58 -12.70
N ASN A 160 22.85 3.53 -13.55
CA ASN A 160 23.54 4.81 -13.61
C ASN A 160 22.67 5.94 -14.15
N VAL A 161 23.07 7.16 -13.84
CA VAL A 161 22.52 8.40 -14.38
C VAL A 161 23.66 9.16 -15.05
N ARG A 162 23.48 9.51 -16.32
CA ARG A 162 24.42 10.26 -17.12
C ARG A 162 23.84 11.61 -17.52
N LYS A 163 24.54 12.67 -17.21
CA LYS A 163 24.21 14.04 -17.62
C LYS A 163 24.92 14.39 -18.94
N LYS A 164 24.17 14.94 -19.91
CA LYS A 164 24.66 15.41 -21.20
C LYS A 164 24.26 16.87 -21.43
N ASN A 165 25.08 17.57 -22.21
CA ASN A 165 24.74 18.89 -22.71
C ASN A 165 23.98 18.80 -24.07
N SER A 166 23.69 19.94 -24.68
CA SER A 166 23.00 20.03 -25.97
C SER A 166 23.77 19.43 -27.14
N ALA A 167 25.10 19.37 -27.06
CA ALA A 167 25.95 18.77 -28.08
C ALA A 167 26.06 17.23 -27.94
N GLY A 168 25.44 16.66 -26.89
CA GLY A 168 25.54 15.24 -26.60
C GLY A 168 26.80 14.84 -25.82
N GLU A 169 27.66 15.81 -25.45
CA GLU A 169 28.82 15.56 -24.60
C GLU A 169 28.37 15.22 -23.20
N ALA A 170 28.87 14.11 -22.66
CA ALA A 170 28.45 13.54 -21.41
C ALA A 170 29.45 13.78 -20.27
N LEU A 171 28.97 14.12 -19.10
CA LEU A 171 29.76 14.01 -17.89
C LEU A 171 29.94 12.54 -17.47
N LYS A 172 30.90 12.32 -16.58
CA LYS A 172 31.11 11.00 -15.98
C LYS A 172 29.81 10.57 -15.29
N PRO A 173 29.30 9.34 -15.55
CA PRO A 173 28.06 8.87 -14.94
C PRO A 173 28.18 8.73 -13.43
N VAL A 174 27.06 8.94 -12.74
CA VAL A 174 26.87 8.52 -11.36
C VAL A 174 26.38 7.08 -11.39
N TYR A 175 27.15 6.16 -10.84
CA TYR A 175 26.81 4.76 -10.72
C TYR A 175 26.10 4.49 -9.38
N LEU A 176 25.06 3.67 -9.44
CA LEU A 176 24.36 3.17 -8.26
C LEU A 176 24.73 1.70 -8.06
N GLN A 177 25.26 1.39 -6.90
CA GLN A 177 25.57 0.02 -6.51
C GLN A 177 24.47 -0.45 -5.55
N TRP A 178 23.77 -1.48 -5.96
CA TRP A 178 22.76 -2.13 -5.14
C TRP A 178 23.42 -3.26 -4.35
N LEU A 179 23.16 -3.32 -3.07
CA LEU A 179 23.49 -4.51 -2.30
C LEU A 179 22.76 -5.71 -2.93
N PRO A 180 23.40 -6.88 -3.03
CA PRO A 180 22.67 -8.08 -3.37
C PRO A 180 21.49 -8.18 -2.40
N LEU A 181 20.34 -8.61 -2.91
CA LEU A 181 19.27 -9.04 -2.02
C LEU A 181 19.95 -10.03 -1.07
N PRO A 182 19.78 -9.89 0.26
CA PRO A 182 20.18 -10.98 1.12
C PRO A 182 19.60 -12.22 0.44
N SER A 183 20.44 -13.21 0.16
CA SER A 183 19.93 -14.51 -0.24
C SER A 183 19.01 -14.87 0.92
N PHE A 184 17.71 -14.56 0.73
CA PHE A 184 16.73 -15.35 1.40
C PHE A 184 17.03 -16.72 0.80
N GLN A 185 17.97 -17.43 1.39
CA GLN A 185 17.76 -18.84 1.49
C GLN A 185 16.34 -18.85 2.05
N GLN A 186 15.39 -19.03 1.16
CA GLN A 186 14.26 -19.80 1.51
C GLN A 186 14.87 -21.15 1.96
N SER A 187 15.50 -21.13 3.16
CA SER A 187 15.20 -22.22 4.02
C SER A 187 13.69 -22.18 3.94
N VAL A 188 13.11 -23.13 3.23
CA VAL A 188 11.82 -23.61 3.61
C VAL A 188 12.04 -24.02 5.06
N ILE A 189 12.08 -23.01 5.91
CA ILE A 189 11.49 -23.12 7.20
C ILE A 189 10.04 -23.27 6.75
N SER A 190 9.66 -24.51 6.42
CA SER A 190 8.36 -24.96 6.90
C SER A 190 8.41 -24.43 8.31
N PRO A 191 7.72 -23.33 8.62
CA PRO A 191 7.57 -22.99 10.00
C PRO A 191 6.95 -24.26 10.52
N GLN A 192 7.75 -25.10 11.13
CA GLN A 192 7.19 -26.08 12.00
C GLN A 192 6.60 -25.18 13.08
N PHE A 193 5.37 -24.76 12.83
CA PHE A 193 4.51 -24.27 13.86
C PHE A 193 4.39 -25.48 14.76
N ASN A 194 5.30 -25.60 15.69
CA ASN A 194 5.17 -26.48 16.80
C ASN A 194 4.05 -25.93 17.66
N MET A 195 2.85 -26.04 17.12
CA MET A 195 1.67 -25.94 17.94
C MET A 195 1.82 -27.05 18.96
N PRO A 196 1.70 -26.77 20.24
CA PRO A 196 1.67 -27.83 21.22
C PRO A 196 0.66 -28.86 20.74
N SER A 197 1.07 -30.10 20.58
CA SER A 197 0.26 -31.21 20.05
C SER A 197 -0.99 -31.50 20.87
N VAL A 198 -1.16 -30.78 21.92
CA VAL A 198 -2.34 -30.75 22.80
C VAL A 198 -2.65 -29.29 23.05
N PHE A 199 -3.69 -28.77 22.41
CA PHE A 199 -4.37 -27.61 22.99
C PHE A 199 -4.59 -27.92 24.47
N PRO A 200 -4.23 -27.04 25.41
CA PRO A 200 -4.52 -27.34 26.79
C PRO A 200 -6.01 -27.56 26.88
N VAL A 201 -6.40 -28.83 26.95
CA VAL A 201 -7.74 -29.20 27.34
C VAL A 201 -7.81 -28.73 28.76
N VAL A 202 -8.41 -27.56 28.97
CA VAL A 202 -8.67 -27.08 30.31
C VAL A 202 -9.66 -28.06 30.87
N ASN A 203 -9.09 -29.03 31.58
CA ASN A 203 -9.85 -30.02 32.32
C ASN A 203 -10.46 -29.33 33.52
N MET A 204 -11.57 -28.62 33.30
CA MET A 204 -12.46 -28.26 34.38
C MET A 204 -13.24 -29.53 34.75
N SER A 205 -12.72 -30.28 35.66
CA SER A 205 -13.41 -31.41 36.28
C SER A 205 -13.55 -32.69 35.44
N GLY A 206 -12.55 -33.13 34.71
CA GLY A 206 -12.49 -34.48 34.12
C GLY A 206 -13.44 -34.80 32.98
N ASN A 207 -14.11 -33.81 32.41
CA ASN A 207 -15.07 -33.99 31.31
C ASN A 207 -14.42 -33.69 29.97
N ALA A 208 -14.65 -34.54 28.96
CA ALA A 208 -14.16 -34.35 27.62
C ALA A 208 -14.75 -33.09 27.01
N MET A 209 -13.89 -32.14 26.56
CA MET A 209 -14.32 -31.01 25.79
C MET A 209 -14.31 -31.39 24.30
N SER A 210 -15.41 -31.16 23.60
CA SER A 210 -15.47 -31.24 22.16
C SER A 210 -15.24 -29.84 21.59
N PHE A 211 -14.22 -29.69 20.76
CA PHE A 211 -13.94 -28.43 20.08
C PHE A 211 -14.70 -28.41 18.76
N GLY A 212 -15.73 -27.56 18.69
CA GLY A 212 -16.32 -27.15 17.43
C GLY A 212 -15.80 -25.78 17.07
N ASP A 213 -15.67 -25.49 15.78
CA ASP A 213 -15.34 -24.19 15.18
C ASP A 213 -14.25 -23.39 15.92
N GLN A 214 -13.03 -23.54 15.45
CA GLN A 214 -11.88 -22.81 15.95
C GLN A 214 -11.56 -21.64 15.02
N GLN A 215 -11.27 -20.48 15.60
CA GLN A 215 -10.81 -19.32 14.83
C GLN A 215 -9.54 -18.78 15.46
N PHE A 216 -8.58 -18.42 14.60
CA PHE A 216 -7.30 -17.87 15.01
C PHE A 216 -7.09 -16.49 14.41
N THR A 217 -6.47 -15.62 15.18
CA THR A 217 -5.94 -14.34 14.72
C THR A 217 -4.57 -14.13 15.34
N SER A 218 -3.79 -13.19 14.80
CA SER A 218 -2.43 -12.93 15.26
C SER A 218 -2.17 -11.44 15.46
N GLY A 219 -1.33 -11.13 16.43
CA GLY A 219 -0.87 -9.79 16.74
C GLY A 219 0.20 -9.87 17.84
N ASP A 220 0.95 -8.81 18.04
CA ASP A 220 1.92 -8.69 19.14
C ASP A 220 1.15 -8.24 20.39
N PHE A 221 0.79 -9.20 21.26
CA PHE A 221 -0.01 -8.95 22.46
C PHE A 221 0.84 -8.77 23.73
N ASN A 222 2.17 -8.90 23.63
CA ASN A 222 3.09 -8.78 24.75
C ASN A 222 4.22 -7.76 24.52
N GLY A 223 4.30 -7.17 23.30
CA GLY A 223 5.27 -6.13 22.97
C GLY A 223 6.69 -6.63 22.70
N ASP A 224 6.87 -7.93 22.42
CA ASP A 224 8.19 -8.51 22.16
C ASP A 224 8.63 -8.45 20.68
N GLY A 225 7.76 -7.91 19.80
CA GLY A 225 7.99 -7.77 18.38
C GLY A 225 7.75 -9.06 17.58
N LEU A 226 7.22 -10.10 18.20
CA LEU A 226 6.77 -11.33 17.55
C LEU A 226 5.24 -11.36 17.49
N ALA A 227 4.69 -11.89 16.40
CA ALA A 227 3.25 -12.07 16.32
C ALA A 227 2.82 -13.29 17.13
N ASP A 228 2.09 -13.06 18.21
CA ASP A 228 1.42 -14.06 19.00
C ASP A 228 0.17 -14.59 18.30
N LEU A 229 -0.41 -15.66 18.81
CA LEU A 229 -1.60 -16.27 18.26
C LEU A 229 -2.73 -16.29 19.30
N VAL A 230 -3.90 -15.76 18.94
CA VAL A 230 -5.11 -15.89 19.74
C VAL A 230 -6.05 -16.87 19.05
N GLY A 231 -6.40 -17.94 19.78
CA GLY A 231 -7.44 -18.88 19.37
C GLY A 231 -8.72 -18.64 20.16
N VAL A 232 -9.86 -18.52 19.45
CA VAL A 232 -11.19 -18.48 20.07
C VAL A 232 -11.90 -19.79 19.74
N PHE A 233 -12.47 -20.42 20.76
CA PHE A 233 -13.12 -21.71 20.63
C PHE A 233 -14.29 -21.86 21.59
N ARG A 234 -15.26 -22.67 21.19
CA ARG A 234 -16.40 -23.03 21.98
C ARG A 234 -16.15 -24.34 22.72
N GLY A 235 -16.20 -24.29 24.03
CA GLY A 235 -16.14 -25.46 24.88
C GLY A 235 -17.50 -25.97 25.25
N LYS A 236 -17.73 -27.29 25.18
CA LYS A 236 -18.93 -27.99 25.63
C LYS A 236 -18.62 -28.71 26.93
N ILE A 237 -19.31 -28.34 28.01
CA ILE A 237 -19.13 -28.92 29.33
C ILE A 237 -20.39 -29.69 29.72
N GLN A 238 -20.25 -30.94 30.10
CA GLN A 238 -21.37 -31.72 30.61
C GLN A 238 -21.67 -31.30 32.05
N THR A 239 -22.87 -30.76 32.30
CA THR A 239 -23.31 -30.28 33.61
C THR A 239 -24.18 -31.30 34.35
N GLY A 240 -24.61 -32.40 33.66
CA GLY A 240 -25.38 -33.49 34.21
C GLY A 240 -25.69 -34.56 33.16
N PRO A 241 -26.34 -35.67 33.50
CA PRO A 241 -26.72 -36.69 32.53
C PRO A 241 -27.60 -36.11 31.43
N GLY A 242 -27.02 -35.99 30.20
CA GLY A 242 -27.67 -35.39 29.04
C GLY A 242 -27.77 -33.87 29.04
N ALA A 243 -27.28 -33.17 30.06
CA ALA A 243 -27.26 -31.71 30.13
C ALA A 243 -25.86 -31.16 29.78
N TRP A 244 -25.82 -30.14 28.93
CA TRP A 244 -24.58 -29.52 28.44
C TRP A 244 -24.68 -28.01 28.62
N SER A 245 -23.53 -27.43 29.01
CA SER A 245 -23.29 -25.99 28.97
C SER A 245 -22.24 -25.66 27.92
N TYR A 246 -22.36 -24.50 27.32
CA TYR A 246 -21.43 -24.02 26.31
C TYR A 246 -20.85 -22.69 26.79
N ASN A 247 -19.52 -22.55 26.70
CA ASN A 247 -18.85 -21.30 26.95
C ASN A 247 -17.89 -21.05 25.80
N THR A 248 -17.67 -19.79 25.47
CA THR A 248 -16.63 -19.35 24.54
C THR A 248 -15.40 -18.92 25.30
N TYR A 249 -14.27 -19.35 24.84
CA TYR A 249 -12.97 -19.08 25.43
C TYR A 249 -12.05 -18.44 24.40
N ALA A 250 -11.22 -17.50 24.82
CA ALA A 250 -10.06 -17.05 24.07
C ALA A 250 -8.79 -17.58 24.76
N TYR A 251 -7.85 -18.05 23.98
CA TYR A 251 -6.57 -18.52 24.48
C TYR A 251 -5.43 -17.84 23.69
N VAL A 252 -4.51 -17.22 24.41
CA VAL A 252 -3.33 -16.60 23.84
C VAL A 252 -2.16 -17.57 23.85
N TYR A 253 -1.47 -17.71 22.73
CA TYR A 253 -0.22 -18.46 22.60
C TYR A 253 0.89 -17.45 22.33
N TRP A 254 1.85 -17.37 23.23
CA TRP A 254 2.98 -16.45 23.11
C TRP A 254 3.99 -16.97 22.11
N ALA A 255 4.30 -16.17 21.10
CA ALA A 255 5.38 -16.48 20.18
C ALA A 255 6.73 -16.35 20.91
N SER A 256 7.65 -17.24 20.64
CA SER A 256 9.03 -17.14 21.09
C SER A 256 9.97 -17.63 20.00
N ARG A 257 11.15 -17.04 19.93
CA ARG A 257 12.19 -17.45 18.99
C ARG A 257 13.23 -18.31 19.71
N ASP A 258 13.48 -19.51 19.19
CA ASP A 258 14.57 -20.34 19.69
C ASP A 258 15.96 -19.89 19.19
N ALA A 259 17.00 -20.54 19.62
CA ALA A 259 18.38 -20.23 19.27
C ALA A 259 18.67 -20.41 17.76
N ASP A 260 17.90 -21.27 17.09
CA ASP A 260 18.00 -21.53 15.64
C ASP A 260 17.13 -20.56 14.82
N GLY A 261 16.40 -19.66 15.48
CA GLY A 261 15.53 -18.65 14.84
C GLY A 261 14.12 -19.13 14.52
N ASN A 262 13.73 -20.35 14.91
CA ASN A 262 12.37 -20.86 14.70
C ASN A 262 11.39 -20.21 15.66
N ILE A 263 10.15 -20.01 15.18
CA ILE A 263 9.07 -19.50 16.01
C ILE A 263 8.33 -20.67 16.65
N ASN A 264 8.26 -20.65 17.98
CA ASN A 264 7.51 -21.61 18.78
C ASN A 264 6.39 -20.87 19.51
N PHE A 265 5.21 -21.47 19.57
CA PHE A 265 4.10 -20.93 20.36
C PHE A 265 4.03 -21.60 21.72
N LEU A 266 4.26 -20.83 22.75
CA LEU A 266 4.18 -21.29 24.14
C LEU A 266 2.76 -21.08 24.67
N PRO A 267 2.26 -21.97 25.55
CA PRO A 267 0.98 -21.77 26.22
C PRO A 267 0.98 -20.45 26.99
N GLY A 268 0.03 -19.61 26.71
CA GLY A 268 -0.18 -18.33 27.37
C GLY A 268 -1.35 -18.36 28.34
N ARG A 269 -2.28 -17.42 28.17
CA ARG A 269 -3.39 -17.21 29.08
C ARG A 269 -4.72 -17.53 28.44
N GLN A 270 -5.60 -18.18 29.21
CA GLN A 270 -6.98 -18.41 28.85
C GLN A 270 -7.89 -17.35 29.45
N TYR A 271 -8.86 -16.90 28.65
CA TYR A 271 -9.93 -16.01 29.04
C TYR A 271 -11.26 -16.68 28.77
N THR A 272 -12.21 -16.57 29.69
CA THR A 272 -13.60 -16.99 29.49
C THR A 272 -14.39 -15.77 29.01
N LEU A 273 -14.93 -15.87 27.80
CA LEU A 273 -15.71 -14.78 27.20
C LEU A 273 -17.19 -14.83 27.59
N GLY A 274 -17.66 -15.97 28.16
CA GLY A 274 -19.02 -16.16 28.62
C GLY A 274 -19.87 -17.06 27.73
N SER A 275 -21.09 -17.35 28.19
CA SER A 275 -22.05 -18.17 27.45
C SER A 275 -22.90 -17.37 26.46
N GLU A 276 -22.91 -16.05 26.59
CA GLU A 276 -23.57 -15.11 25.71
C GLU A 276 -22.90 -15.01 24.34
N PHE A 277 -21.58 -15.26 24.28
CA PHE A 277 -20.84 -15.33 23.01
C PHE A 277 -21.07 -16.68 22.35
N GLN A 278 -22.08 -16.78 21.51
CA GLN A 278 -22.33 -18.00 20.74
C GLN A 278 -21.48 -18.05 19.50
N MET A 279 -20.89 -19.21 19.16
CA MET A 279 -19.98 -19.33 18.00
C MET A 279 -20.71 -19.14 16.65
N GLU A 280 -22.03 -19.29 16.61
CA GLU A 280 -22.83 -18.95 15.42
C GLU A 280 -22.81 -17.45 15.16
N ASP A 281 -22.85 -16.66 16.22
CA ASP A 281 -22.72 -15.19 16.17
C ASP A 281 -21.29 -14.78 15.83
N TRP A 282 -20.28 -15.60 16.16
CA TRP A 282 -18.88 -15.30 15.90
C TRP A 282 -18.55 -15.14 14.41
N LYS A 283 -19.27 -15.77 13.50
CA LYS A 283 -19.09 -15.56 12.05
C LYS A 283 -19.46 -14.14 11.63
N GLU A 284 -20.44 -13.55 12.31
CA GLU A 284 -20.82 -12.15 12.13
C GLU A 284 -19.85 -11.23 12.87
N TYR A 285 -19.44 -11.58 14.09
CA TYR A 285 -18.46 -10.81 14.86
C TYR A 285 -17.07 -10.82 14.25
N LYS A 286 -16.65 -11.89 13.58
CA LYS A 286 -15.37 -11.94 12.88
C LYS A 286 -15.24 -10.86 11.80
N ALA A 287 -16.32 -10.48 11.17
CA ALA A 287 -16.34 -9.39 10.19
C ALA A 287 -16.06 -8.01 10.82
N GLY A 288 -16.26 -7.89 12.14
CA GLY A 288 -16.01 -6.66 12.88
C GLY A 288 -14.89 -6.73 13.92
N SER A 289 -14.33 -7.94 14.20
CA SER A 289 -13.23 -8.06 15.13
C SER A 289 -11.93 -7.55 14.52
N SER A 290 -11.11 -6.88 15.32
CA SER A 290 -9.84 -6.30 14.89
C SER A 290 -8.74 -6.60 15.89
N VAL A 291 -7.52 -6.76 15.39
CA VAL A 291 -6.29 -6.73 16.18
C VAL A 291 -5.65 -5.38 15.92
N ILE A 292 -5.57 -4.55 16.92
CA ILE A 292 -5.10 -3.17 16.81
C ILE A 292 -4.54 -2.72 18.15
N ASP A 293 -3.51 -1.90 18.13
CA ASP A 293 -3.09 -1.10 19.28
C ASP A 293 -4.12 0.02 19.48
N PHE A 294 -5.11 -0.23 20.36
CA PHE A 294 -6.26 0.65 20.53
C PHE A 294 -5.98 1.83 21.45
N ASP A 295 -5.12 1.67 22.45
CA ASP A 295 -4.80 2.71 23.42
C ASP A 295 -3.42 3.36 23.17
N GLY A 296 -2.66 2.87 22.18
CA GLY A 296 -1.38 3.45 21.74
C GLY A 296 -0.21 3.10 22.66
N ASP A 297 -0.30 2.01 23.43
CA ASP A 297 0.77 1.57 24.35
C ASP A 297 1.84 0.69 23.67
N GLY A 298 1.65 0.37 22.40
CA GLY A 298 2.55 -0.47 21.59
C GLY A 298 2.20 -1.95 21.62
N LEU A 299 1.17 -2.36 22.36
CA LEU A 299 0.66 -3.73 22.38
C LEU A 299 -0.57 -3.84 21.46
N ASN A 300 -0.81 -5.02 20.94
CA ASN A 300 -2.05 -5.23 20.20
C ASN A 300 -3.16 -5.72 21.13
N GLU A 301 -4.35 -5.14 21.01
CA GLU A 301 -5.56 -5.66 21.61
C GLU A 301 -6.38 -6.45 20.60
N PHE A 302 -7.10 -7.43 21.12
CA PHE A 302 -8.12 -8.13 20.35
C PHE A 302 -9.47 -7.53 20.67
N VAL A 303 -9.99 -6.70 19.76
CA VAL A 303 -11.25 -5.99 19.92
C VAL A 303 -12.38 -6.76 19.26
N ILE A 304 -13.40 -7.13 20.05
CA ILE A 304 -14.63 -7.76 19.58
C ILE A 304 -15.75 -6.73 19.76
N PRO A 305 -16.42 -6.29 18.69
CA PRO A 305 -17.59 -5.43 18.83
C PRO A 305 -18.72 -6.22 19.49
N HIS A 306 -19.43 -5.57 20.40
CA HIS A 306 -20.57 -6.15 21.14
C HIS A 306 -21.89 -5.63 20.56
#